data_2e565a7962696d6eac32cc13208dca26
#
_entry.id   2e565a7962696d6eac32cc13208dca26
#
_cell.length_a   1.000
_cell.length_b   1.000
_cell.length_c   1.000
_cell.angle_alpha   90.00
_cell.angle_beta   90.00
_cell.angle_gamma   90.00
#
_symmetry.space_group_name_H-M   'P 1'
#
loop_
_entity.id
_entity.type
_entity.pdbx_description
1 polymer ?
#
loop_
_entity_poly.entity_id
_entity_poly.type
_entity_poly.pdbx_seq_one_letter_code
_entity_poly.pdbx_strand_id
1 'polypeptide(L)'
;MIISYLKYRRKAQGKYHLHSPLVFDLYERVLEKPFDDIDKNLKDFINDNPLIFNEDDVVMIVKDIHRGKQNERDWERLIGDEKVRLSIDCWKFGMIFVMERLKKEHYILKV
;
A
#
# COMPACT_ATOMS: atom_id res chain seq x y z
N MET A 1 17.77 -7.47 -9.42
CA MET A 1 16.38 -7.13 -9.76
C MET A 1 15.48 -8.34 -9.91
N ILE A 2 15.80 -9.30 -10.76
CA ILE A 2 14.99 -10.51 -10.99
C ILE A 2 14.79 -11.30 -9.69
N ILE A 3 15.86 -11.45 -8.90
CA ILE A 3 15.80 -12.17 -7.61
C ILE A 3 14.87 -11.46 -6.63
N SER A 4 14.92 -10.13 -6.57
CA SER A 4 14.03 -9.34 -5.70
C SER A 4 12.58 -9.49 -6.10
N TYR A 5 12.28 -9.51 -7.40
CA TYR A 5 10.94 -9.71 -7.91
C TYR A 5 10.39 -11.10 -7.56
N LEU A 6 11.23 -12.12 -7.67
CA LEU A 6 10.85 -13.49 -7.30
C LEU A 6 10.54 -13.60 -5.80
N LYS A 7 11.34 -12.95 -4.96
CA LYS A 7 11.06 -12.87 -3.51
C LYS A 7 9.73 -12.18 -3.25
N TYR A 8 9.47 -11.08 -3.93
CA TYR A 8 8.21 -10.37 -3.85
C TYR A 8 7.04 -11.30 -4.17
N ARG A 9 7.11 -12.00 -5.29
CA ARG A 9 6.03 -12.88 -5.72
C ARG A 9 5.74 -14.01 -4.72
N ARG A 10 6.77 -14.51 -4.05
CA ARG A 10 6.60 -15.55 -3.02
C ARG A 10 5.88 -15.03 -1.79
N LYS A 11 6.16 -13.79 -1.41
CA LYS A 11 5.58 -13.16 -0.21
C LYS A 11 4.24 -12.50 -0.49
N ALA A 12 3.97 -12.15 -1.74
CA ALA A 12 2.78 -11.39 -2.10
C ALA A 12 1.51 -12.21 -1.91
N GLN A 13 0.52 -11.60 -1.29
CA GLN A 13 -0.78 -12.20 -1.03
C GLN A 13 -1.79 -11.76 -2.08
N GLY A 14 -2.65 -12.69 -2.49
CA GLY A 14 -3.84 -12.36 -3.27
C GLY A 14 -4.97 -11.95 -2.35
N LYS A 15 -6.04 -11.38 -2.92
CA LYS A 15 -7.13 -10.83 -2.09
C LYS A 15 -7.84 -11.87 -1.22
N TYR A 16 -7.86 -13.12 -1.63
CA TYR A 16 -8.52 -14.18 -0.85
C TYR A 16 -7.75 -14.61 0.39
N HIS A 17 -6.52 -14.13 0.54
CA HIS A 17 -5.69 -14.40 1.73
C HIS A 17 -5.64 -13.21 2.68
N LEU A 18 -6.36 -12.12 2.37
CA LEU A 18 -6.39 -10.93 3.21
C LEU A 18 -7.42 -11.06 4.31
N HIS A 19 -7.00 -10.80 5.54
CA HIS A 19 -7.87 -10.85 6.71
C HIS A 19 -8.29 -9.47 7.21
N SER A 20 -7.71 -8.40 6.66
CA SER A 20 -8.08 -7.02 7.00
C SER A 20 -9.20 -6.55 6.09
N PRO A 21 -10.39 -6.21 6.62
CA PRO A 21 -11.48 -5.66 5.81
C PRO A 21 -11.09 -4.40 5.05
N LEU A 22 -10.34 -3.51 5.69
CA LEU A 22 -9.87 -2.28 5.06
C LEU A 22 -8.98 -2.57 3.86
N VAL A 23 -8.00 -3.45 4.04
CA VAL A 23 -7.05 -3.80 2.98
C VAL A 23 -7.74 -4.57 1.85
N PHE A 24 -8.69 -5.44 2.19
CA PHE A 24 -9.47 -6.17 1.20
C PHE A 24 -10.29 -5.20 0.32
N ASP A 25 -11.00 -4.26 0.93
CA ASP A 25 -11.80 -3.28 0.19
C ASP A 25 -10.92 -2.37 -0.66
N LEU A 26 -9.77 -1.95 -0.12
CA LEU A 26 -8.80 -1.17 -0.86
C LEU A 26 -8.28 -1.95 -2.07
N TYR A 27 -7.98 -3.23 -1.89
CA TYR A 27 -7.52 -4.09 -2.97
C TYR A 27 -8.53 -4.12 -4.11
N GLU A 28 -9.79 -4.40 -3.82
CA GLU A 28 -10.84 -4.49 -4.83
C GLU A 28 -11.14 -3.17 -5.50
N ARG A 29 -11.16 -2.09 -4.75
CA ARG A 29 -11.62 -0.79 -5.26
C ARG A 29 -10.51 0.05 -5.88
N VAL A 30 -9.28 -0.18 -5.50
CA VAL A 30 -8.14 0.65 -5.92
C VAL A 30 -7.07 -0.18 -6.61
N LEU A 31 -6.55 -1.20 -5.93
CA LEU A 31 -5.34 -1.89 -6.38
C LEU A 31 -5.57 -2.81 -7.57
N GLU A 32 -6.74 -3.41 -7.70
CA GLU A 32 -7.09 -4.26 -8.86
C GLU A 32 -7.40 -3.44 -10.12
N LYS A 33 -7.64 -2.14 -9.98
CA LYS A 33 -7.99 -1.27 -11.08
C LYS A 33 -6.73 -0.84 -11.85
N PRO A 34 -6.86 -0.35 -13.09
CA PRO A 34 -5.72 0.15 -13.85
C PRO A 34 -4.92 1.19 -13.07
N PHE A 35 -3.60 1.10 -13.13
CA PHE A 35 -2.72 2.00 -12.39
C PHE A 35 -2.93 3.47 -12.78
N ASP A 36 -3.29 3.75 -14.03
CA ASP A 36 -3.50 5.13 -14.48
C ASP A 36 -4.63 5.84 -13.73
N ASP A 37 -5.55 5.08 -13.15
CA ASP A 37 -6.69 5.61 -12.40
C ASP A 37 -6.48 5.57 -10.88
N ILE A 38 -5.29 5.23 -10.42
CA ILE A 38 -5.04 4.95 -9.00
C ILE A 38 -5.34 6.15 -8.10
N ASP A 39 -4.92 7.35 -8.51
CA ASP A 39 -5.14 8.55 -7.70
C ASP A 39 -6.62 8.86 -7.54
N LYS A 40 -7.38 8.75 -8.63
CA LYS A 40 -8.81 8.96 -8.60
C LYS A 40 -9.53 7.90 -7.76
N ASN A 41 -9.18 6.63 -7.98
CA ASN A 41 -9.81 5.52 -7.27
C ASN A 41 -9.52 5.57 -5.78
N LEU A 42 -8.30 5.96 -5.39
CA LEU A 42 -7.94 6.13 -3.99
C LEU A 42 -8.74 7.28 -3.37
N LYS A 43 -8.85 8.41 -4.06
CA LYS A 43 -9.61 9.55 -3.59
C LYS A 43 -11.08 9.20 -3.39
N ASP A 44 -11.67 8.50 -4.35
CA ASP A 44 -13.06 8.04 -4.24
C ASP A 44 -13.24 7.08 -3.08
N PHE A 45 -12.28 6.16 -2.89
CA PHE A 45 -12.30 5.21 -1.79
C PHE A 45 -12.27 5.92 -0.43
N ILE A 46 -11.42 6.91 -0.27
CA ILE A 46 -11.33 7.71 0.96
C ILE A 46 -12.63 8.45 1.22
N ASN A 47 -13.16 9.11 0.19
CA ASN A 47 -14.41 9.89 0.30
C ASN A 47 -15.62 9.01 0.63
N ASP A 48 -15.63 7.77 0.16
CA ASP A 48 -16.72 6.82 0.41
C ASP A 48 -16.64 6.17 1.79
N ASN A 49 -15.56 6.40 2.53
CA ASN A 49 -15.35 5.80 3.85
C ASN A 49 -15.09 6.86 4.93
N PRO A 50 -16.03 7.79 5.16
CA PRO A 50 -15.82 8.90 6.09
C PRO A 50 -15.72 8.48 7.56
N LEU A 51 -16.16 7.25 7.89
CA LEU A 51 -16.03 6.73 9.25
C LEU A 51 -14.64 6.15 9.51
N ILE A 52 -13.88 5.87 8.45
CA ILE A 52 -12.53 5.31 8.54
C ILE A 52 -11.47 6.41 8.47
N PHE A 53 -11.65 7.38 7.58
CA PHE A 53 -10.67 8.42 7.29
C PHE A 53 -11.08 9.78 7.86
N ASN A 54 -10.14 10.43 8.54
CA ASN A 54 -10.29 11.79 9.05
C ASN A 54 -9.50 12.77 8.18
N GLU A 55 -9.77 14.07 8.34
CA GLU A 55 -9.08 15.12 7.59
C GLU A 55 -7.56 15.14 7.83
N ASP A 56 -7.12 14.73 9.02
CA ASP A 56 -5.71 14.72 9.39
C ASP A 56 -4.95 13.48 8.90
N ASP A 57 -5.67 12.52 8.34
CA ASP A 57 -5.05 11.30 7.85
C ASP A 57 -4.30 11.56 6.54
N VAL A 58 -3.16 10.91 6.38
CA VAL A 58 -2.37 10.98 5.17
C VAL A 58 -2.30 9.59 4.55
N VAL A 59 -2.72 9.50 3.29
CA VAL A 59 -2.56 8.31 2.47
C VAL A 59 -1.74 8.73 1.26
N MET A 60 -0.62 8.06 1.04
CA MET A 60 0.33 8.44 0.01
C MET A 60 0.71 7.26 -0.87
N ILE A 61 0.78 7.50 -2.19
CA ILE A 61 1.28 6.53 -3.15
C ILE A 61 2.74 6.87 -3.43
N VAL A 62 3.62 5.88 -3.32
CA VAL A 62 5.05 6.03 -3.58
C VAL A 62 5.40 5.17 -4.78
N LYS A 63 5.80 5.81 -5.88
CA LYS A 63 6.12 5.10 -7.12
C LYS A 63 7.54 4.54 -7.10
N ASP A 64 7.77 3.50 -7.90
CA ASP A 64 9.09 2.94 -8.18
C ASP A 64 9.88 2.49 -6.93
N ILE A 65 9.20 1.96 -5.95
CA ILE A 65 9.80 1.59 -4.65
C ILE A 65 10.91 0.53 -4.76
N HIS A 66 10.87 -0.32 -5.77
CA HIS A 66 11.89 -1.34 -6.01
C HIS A 66 12.80 -1.03 -7.18
N ARG A 67 12.74 0.20 -7.70
CA ARG A 67 13.57 0.61 -8.82
C ARG A 67 14.94 1.09 -8.33
N GLY A 68 15.85 0.14 -8.19
CA GLY A 68 17.20 0.42 -7.74
C GLY A 68 17.34 0.41 -6.22
N LYS A 69 18.59 0.29 -5.77
CA LYS A 69 18.91 0.13 -4.35
C LYS A 69 18.53 1.34 -3.50
N GLN A 70 18.68 2.54 -4.06
CA GLN A 70 18.37 3.76 -3.30
C GLN A 70 16.87 3.86 -3.04
N ASN A 71 16.05 3.59 -4.05
CA ASN A 71 14.60 3.60 -3.88
C ASN A 71 14.14 2.54 -2.87
N GLU A 72 14.75 1.36 -2.90
CA GLU A 72 14.43 0.31 -1.93
C GLU A 72 14.81 0.71 -0.50
N ARG A 73 15.93 1.38 -0.31
CA ARG A 73 16.34 1.89 1.01
C ARG A 73 15.39 2.97 1.50
N ASP A 74 15.00 3.87 0.62
CA ASP A 74 14.06 4.94 0.96
C ASP A 74 12.70 4.35 1.35
N TRP A 75 12.24 3.35 0.61
CA TRP A 75 11.01 2.64 0.93
C TRP A 75 11.07 1.94 2.30
N GLU A 76 12.16 1.21 2.57
CA GLU A 76 12.36 0.54 3.85
C GLU A 76 12.40 1.53 5.02
N ARG A 77 13.05 2.67 4.82
CA ARG A 77 13.10 3.72 5.84
C ARG A 77 11.72 4.30 6.10
N LEU A 78 10.95 4.51 5.04
CA LEU A 78 9.61 5.06 5.13
C LEU A 78 8.66 4.12 5.88
N ILE A 79 8.66 2.85 5.55
CA ILE A 79 7.78 1.87 6.22
C ILE A 79 8.24 1.56 7.64
N GLY A 80 9.48 1.87 7.98
CA GLY A 80 10.01 1.73 9.34
C GLY A 80 9.65 2.89 10.26
N ASP A 81 9.15 3.99 9.72
CA ASP A 81 8.73 5.14 10.53
C ASP A 81 7.48 4.76 11.35
N GLU A 82 7.50 5.07 12.64
CA GLU A 82 6.39 4.75 13.55
C GLU A 82 5.08 5.44 13.15
N LYS A 83 5.15 6.57 12.48
CA LYS A 83 3.98 7.30 12.03
C LYS A 83 3.28 6.59 10.86
N VAL A 84 4.01 5.80 10.09
CA VAL A 84 3.45 4.99 9.02
C VAL A 84 2.90 3.72 9.65
N ARG A 85 1.58 3.64 9.79
CA ARG A 85 0.93 2.51 10.45
C ARG A 85 0.65 1.36 9.50
N LEU A 86 0.12 1.65 8.34
CA LEU A 86 -0.16 0.65 7.32
C LEU A 86 0.69 0.95 6.10
N SER A 87 1.38 -0.05 5.60
CA SER A 87 2.14 0.04 4.37
C SER A 87 1.83 -1.16 3.47
N ILE A 88 1.76 -0.90 2.17
CA ILE A 88 1.41 -1.91 1.18
C ILE A 88 2.42 -1.84 0.04
N ASP A 89 3.08 -2.96 -0.22
CA ASP A 89 4.04 -3.11 -1.31
C ASP A 89 3.36 -3.83 -2.47
N CYS A 90 3.17 -3.11 -3.57
CA CYS A 90 2.59 -3.64 -4.81
C CYS A 90 3.63 -3.75 -5.92
N TRP A 91 4.89 -3.86 -5.57
CA TRP A 91 6.07 -3.95 -6.44
C TRP A 91 6.39 -2.65 -7.18
N LYS A 92 5.56 -2.23 -8.15
CA LYS A 92 5.79 -1.01 -8.94
C LYS A 92 5.55 0.26 -8.14
N PHE A 93 4.73 0.16 -7.12
CA PHE A 93 4.42 1.25 -6.22
C PHE A 93 4.12 0.72 -4.83
N GLY A 94 4.20 1.60 -3.86
CA GLY A 94 3.77 1.31 -2.50
C GLY A 94 2.72 2.31 -2.07
N MET A 95 2.04 1.98 -0.98
CA MET A 95 1.05 2.85 -0.39
C MET A 95 1.31 2.91 1.10
N ILE A 96 1.28 4.11 1.68
CA ILE A 96 1.46 4.31 3.12
C ILE A 96 0.27 5.06 3.71
N PHE A 97 -0.08 4.67 4.93
CA PHE A 97 -1.16 5.28 5.69
C PHE A 97 -0.58 5.81 7.00
N VAL A 98 -0.65 7.13 7.17
CA VAL A 98 -0.26 7.80 8.41
C VAL A 98 -1.53 8.07 9.19
N MET A 99 -1.93 7.10 10.00
CA MET A 99 -3.19 7.09 10.74
C MET A 99 -2.93 6.45 12.10
N GLU A 100 -2.79 7.27 13.14
CA GLU A 100 -2.39 6.83 14.48
C GLU A 100 -3.21 5.66 15.05
N ARG A 101 -4.49 5.62 14.72
CA ARG A 101 -5.41 4.60 15.25
C ARG A 101 -5.28 3.24 14.59
N LEU A 102 -4.50 3.11 13.51
CA LEU A 102 -4.25 1.82 12.88
C LEU A 102 -3.11 1.09 13.58
N LYS A 103 -3.16 -0.23 13.56
CA LYS A 103 -2.04 -1.06 13.98
C LYS A 103 -0.92 -0.96 12.97
N LYS A 104 0.31 -1.15 13.45
CA LYS A 104 1.47 -1.24 12.57
C LYS A 104 1.42 -2.55 11.78
N GLU A 105 1.11 -2.46 10.49
CA GLU A 105 1.00 -3.61 9.61
C GLU A 105 1.65 -3.31 8.26
N HIS A 106 2.23 -4.34 7.67
CA HIS A 106 2.84 -4.26 6.34
C HIS A 106 2.33 -5.42 5.49
N TYR A 107 1.87 -5.10 4.30
CA TYR A 107 1.37 -6.08 3.34
C TYR A 107 2.17 -6.04 2.06
N ILE A 108 2.36 -7.22 1.46
CA ILE A 108 2.94 -7.38 0.13
C ILE A 108 1.86 -8.04 -0.71
N LEU A 109 1.35 -7.32 -1.69
CA LEU A 109 0.18 -7.75 -2.45
C LEU A 109 0.49 -7.98 -3.93
N LYS A 110 -0.19 -8.96 -4.50
CA LYS A 110 -0.19 -9.20 -5.95
C LYS A 110 -1.21 -8.27 -6.60
N VAL A 111 -0.74 -7.46 -7.51
CA VAL A 111 -1.58 -6.54 -8.27
C VAL A 111 -1.24 -6.58 -9.75
#